data_7dfd1675a4ba1509cedc7d41f2b24f7b
#
_entry.id   7dfd1675a4ba1509cedc7d41f2b24f7b
#
_cell.length_a   1.000
_cell.length_b   1.000
_cell.length_c   1.000
_cell.angle_alpha   90.00
_cell.angle_beta   90.00
_cell.angle_gamma   90.00
#
_symmetry.space_group_name_H-M   'P 1'
#
loop_
_entity.id
_entity.type
_entity.pdbx_description
1 polymer ?
#
loop_
_entity_poly.entity_id
_entity_poly.type
_entity_poly.pdbx_seq_one_letter_code
_entity_poly.pdbx_strand_id
1 'polypeptide(L)'
;MADAITATGLVKRYKTVTALDGVDLAVPTGSVLGLLGPNGAGKTTIVRILTTLLQPDEGSATVAGVDVLAKPRDVRRRIGLSGQYAAVDEYLTGFENLDMIGRLYHLGVKRSRERARELLASFRLEDAADRPSKTYSGGMRRRLDLAGALVADPPIIFLDEPTTGLDPRGRTEMWEVIQNLVAGGTTLLLTTQYLEEADLLADDIVVIDHGKIIAQGTADQLKMQVGGERLELTVRDPATLLAARELLEPLGVGKAGLDEGRRTLLMPNSGGAQVLTEVLRDLDDAGIGIDDVGLRRPTLDDVFLSLTGHVSEEDGPQDARPPDDPPPAAPTARGRHAASDASSTGGA
;
A
#
# COMPACT_ATOMS: atom_id res chain seq x y z
N MET A 1 8.53 -8.46 -21.07
CA MET A 1 7.56 -7.35 -21.14
C MET A 1 8.31 -6.05 -20.85
N ALA A 2 7.86 -4.92 -21.36
CA ALA A 2 8.52 -3.66 -21.03
C ALA A 2 8.06 -3.19 -19.64
N ASP A 3 8.98 -2.58 -18.88
CA ASP A 3 8.64 -2.04 -17.56
C ASP A 3 7.89 -0.71 -17.72
N ALA A 4 6.78 -0.59 -17.00
CA ALA A 4 6.00 0.65 -16.93
C ALA A 4 6.64 1.68 -16.00
N ILE A 5 7.31 1.20 -14.95
CA ILE A 5 8.03 2.02 -13.97
C ILE A 5 9.42 1.40 -13.79
N THR A 6 10.46 2.22 -13.81
CA THR A 6 11.81 1.82 -13.41
C THR A 6 12.42 2.90 -12.53
N ALA A 7 13.17 2.48 -11.53
CA ALA A 7 13.99 3.35 -10.70
C ALA A 7 15.34 2.67 -10.46
N THR A 8 16.42 3.44 -10.49
CA THR A 8 17.78 2.94 -10.31
C THR A 8 18.56 3.84 -9.37
N GLY A 9 19.05 3.25 -8.28
CA GLY A 9 19.90 3.90 -7.30
C GLY A 9 19.28 5.13 -6.64
N LEU A 10 17.97 5.12 -6.38
CA LEU A 10 17.30 6.29 -5.79
C LEU A 10 17.81 6.56 -4.38
N VAL A 11 18.32 7.77 -4.18
CA VAL A 11 18.74 8.26 -2.86
C VAL A 11 17.96 9.53 -2.53
N LYS A 12 17.49 9.63 -1.29
CA LYS A 12 16.87 10.85 -0.76
C LYS A 12 17.27 11.08 0.68
N ARG A 13 17.82 12.27 0.94
CA ARG A 13 18.28 12.69 2.27
C ARG A 13 17.49 13.92 2.73
N TYR A 14 17.06 13.91 3.98
CA TYR A 14 16.41 15.01 4.66
C TYR A 14 17.26 15.39 5.88
N LYS A 15 18.04 16.47 5.79
CA LYS A 15 18.95 16.93 6.86
C LYS A 15 19.81 15.77 7.41
N THR A 16 19.36 15.15 8.51
CA THR A 16 20.06 14.05 9.21
C THR A 16 19.52 12.65 8.89
N VAL A 17 18.41 12.55 8.16
CA VAL A 17 17.75 11.28 7.86
C VAL A 17 17.91 10.93 6.37
N THR A 18 18.41 9.73 6.10
CA THR A 18 18.39 9.15 4.75
C THR A 18 17.10 8.38 4.59
N ALA A 19 16.16 8.94 3.83
CA ALA A 19 14.85 8.34 3.61
C ALA A 19 14.88 7.25 2.53
N LEU A 20 15.81 7.33 1.56
CA LEU A 20 16.10 6.31 0.56
C LEU A 20 17.61 6.19 0.39
N ASP A 21 18.11 4.97 0.32
CA ASP A 21 19.54 4.66 0.25
C ASP A 21 19.83 3.62 -0.84
N GLY A 22 19.80 4.07 -2.12
CA GLY A 22 20.12 3.23 -3.27
C GLY A 22 18.99 2.28 -3.68
N VAL A 23 17.74 2.77 -3.77
CA VAL A 23 16.59 1.95 -4.10
C VAL A 23 16.51 1.68 -5.61
N ASP A 24 16.45 0.40 -5.98
CA ASP A 24 16.19 -0.10 -7.35
C ASP A 24 14.78 -0.71 -7.40
N LEU A 25 14.00 -0.35 -8.44
CA LEU A 25 12.61 -0.78 -8.56
C LEU A 25 12.23 -0.97 -10.03
N ALA A 26 11.50 -2.03 -10.34
CA ALA A 26 10.91 -2.26 -11.66
C ALA A 26 9.47 -2.76 -11.53
N VAL A 27 8.56 -2.21 -12.33
CA VAL A 27 7.15 -2.63 -12.39
C VAL A 27 6.81 -2.97 -13.83
N PRO A 28 6.53 -4.23 -14.16
CA PRO A 28 6.08 -4.62 -15.48
C PRO A 28 4.75 -3.96 -15.87
N THR A 29 4.55 -3.73 -17.17
CA THR A 29 3.28 -3.19 -17.65
C THR A 29 2.12 -4.15 -17.37
N GLY A 30 1.03 -3.65 -16.81
CA GLY A 30 -0.18 -4.42 -16.49
C GLY A 30 -0.07 -5.25 -15.20
N SER A 31 0.96 -5.04 -14.38
CA SER A 31 1.11 -5.71 -13.09
C SER A 31 0.90 -4.77 -11.90
N VAL A 32 0.72 -5.38 -10.74
CA VAL A 32 0.64 -4.70 -9.43
C VAL A 32 1.92 -4.94 -8.66
N LEU A 33 2.62 -3.85 -8.33
CA LEU A 33 3.70 -3.89 -7.35
C LEU A 33 3.21 -3.40 -6.00
N GLY A 34 3.31 -4.25 -4.98
CA GLY A 34 3.12 -3.90 -3.57
C GLY A 34 4.42 -3.41 -2.94
N LEU A 35 4.46 -2.16 -2.48
CA LEU A 35 5.58 -1.63 -1.70
C LEU A 35 5.22 -1.70 -0.22
N LEU A 36 5.73 -2.70 0.46
CA LEU A 36 5.42 -3.05 1.84
C LEU A 36 6.51 -2.55 2.79
N GLY A 37 6.13 -2.04 3.95
CA GLY A 37 7.09 -1.63 4.99
C GLY A 37 6.46 -0.82 6.09
N PRO A 38 7.15 -0.62 7.22
CA PRO A 38 6.65 0.15 8.35
C PRO A 38 6.53 1.65 8.02
N ASN A 39 5.92 2.39 8.93
CA ASN A 39 5.85 3.85 8.83
C ASN A 39 7.27 4.44 8.88
N GLY A 40 7.55 5.37 7.96
CA GLY A 40 8.89 5.97 7.83
C GLY A 40 9.90 5.16 7.03
N ALA A 41 9.58 3.97 6.52
CA ALA A 41 10.49 3.15 5.72
C ALA A 41 10.91 3.76 4.37
N GLY A 42 10.19 4.79 3.88
CA GLY A 42 10.51 5.45 2.61
C GLY A 42 9.46 5.27 1.52
N LYS A 43 8.37 4.52 1.75
CA LYS A 43 7.30 4.23 0.77
C LYS A 43 6.74 5.47 0.07
N THR A 44 6.20 6.41 0.85
CA THR A 44 5.66 7.69 0.33
C THR A 44 6.73 8.53 -0.37
N THR A 45 8.00 8.45 0.05
CA THR A 45 9.11 9.15 -0.62
C THR A 45 9.33 8.61 -2.03
N ILE A 46 9.30 7.29 -2.22
CA ILE A 46 9.36 6.65 -3.55
C ILE A 46 8.20 7.12 -4.42
N VAL A 47 6.96 7.03 -3.91
CA VAL A 47 5.77 7.49 -4.65
C VAL A 47 5.91 8.95 -5.06
N ARG A 48 6.33 9.84 -4.16
CA ARG A 48 6.51 11.28 -4.47
C ARG A 48 7.58 11.53 -5.54
N ILE A 49 8.65 10.72 -5.59
CA ILE A 49 9.68 10.83 -6.63
C ILE A 49 9.11 10.36 -7.99
N LEU A 50 8.51 9.19 -8.04
CA LEU A 50 7.95 8.61 -9.26
C LEU A 50 6.80 9.45 -9.83
N THR A 51 6.02 10.10 -8.99
CA THR A 51 4.94 11.02 -9.38
C THR A 51 5.41 12.46 -9.62
N THR A 52 6.72 12.71 -9.59
CA THR A 52 7.34 14.02 -9.85
C THR A 52 7.03 15.12 -8.83
N LEU A 53 6.56 14.74 -7.64
CA LEU A 53 6.30 15.67 -6.53
C LEU A 53 7.55 15.97 -5.71
N LEU A 54 8.58 15.14 -5.84
CA LEU A 54 9.85 15.26 -5.14
C LEU A 54 11.00 14.90 -6.09
N GLN A 55 12.14 15.58 -5.96
CA GLN A 55 13.35 15.22 -6.67
C GLN A 55 14.23 14.33 -5.79
N PRO A 56 14.78 13.23 -6.31
CA PRO A 56 15.81 12.45 -5.62
C PRO A 56 17.11 13.28 -5.56
N ASP A 57 17.99 12.94 -4.63
CA ASP A 57 19.33 13.54 -4.55
C ASP A 57 20.31 12.80 -5.47
N GLU A 58 20.11 11.49 -5.67
CA GLU A 58 20.88 10.65 -6.59
C GLU A 58 19.93 9.59 -7.24
N GLY A 59 20.39 9.01 -8.34
CA GLY A 59 19.65 8.00 -9.07
C GLY A 59 18.77 8.58 -10.17
N SER A 60 18.03 7.70 -10.84
CA SER A 60 17.14 8.04 -11.95
C SER A 60 15.87 7.21 -11.90
N ALA A 61 14.79 7.71 -12.49
CA ALA A 61 13.55 6.94 -12.64
C ALA A 61 12.84 7.29 -13.94
N THR A 62 12.14 6.29 -14.50
CA THR A 62 11.23 6.48 -15.62
C THR A 62 9.84 5.95 -15.30
N VAL A 63 8.81 6.63 -15.77
CA VAL A 63 7.40 6.25 -15.63
C VAL A 63 6.75 6.36 -17.01
N ALA A 64 6.10 5.28 -17.46
CA ALA A 64 5.57 5.17 -18.83
C ALA A 64 6.62 5.48 -19.91
N GLY A 65 7.89 5.08 -19.68
CA GLY A 65 9.02 5.35 -20.57
C GLY A 65 9.48 6.82 -20.59
N VAL A 66 9.04 7.65 -19.65
CA VAL A 66 9.38 9.07 -19.54
C VAL A 66 10.21 9.31 -18.29
N ASP A 67 11.35 9.97 -18.44
CA ASP A 67 12.21 10.39 -17.32
C ASP A 67 11.49 11.40 -16.42
N VAL A 68 11.41 11.07 -15.11
CA VAL A 68 10.64 11.85 -14.14
C VAL A 68 11.24 13.22 -13.85
N LEU A 69 12.56 13.39 -14.04
CA LEU A 69 13.26 14.64 -13.82
C LEU A 69 13.27 15.53 -15.07
N ALA A 70 13.52 14.93 -16.24
CA ALA A 70 13.62 15.67 -17.49
C ALA A 70 12.25 16.15 -18.01
N LYS A 71 11.19 15.33 -17.83
CA LYS A 71 9.87 15.62 -18.42
C LYS A 71 8.71 15.40 -17.43
N PRO A 72 8.71 16.07 -16.27
CA PRO A 72 7.73 15.83 -15.21
C PRO A 72 6.27 16.11 -15.64
N ARG A 73 6.05 17.04 -16.57
CA ARG A 73 4.71 17.33 -17.10
C ARG A 73 4.14 16.18 -17.94
N ASP A 74 5.01 15.50 -18.70
CA ASP A 74 4.59 14.36 -19.54
C ASP A 74 4.29 13.12 -18.70
N VAL A 75 5.03 12.93 -17.60
CA VAL A 75 4.74 11.88 -16.60
C VAL A 75 3.37 12.12 -15.98
N ARG A 76 3.11 13.34 -15.47
CA ARG A 76 1.83 13.67 -14.80
C ARG A 76 0.59 13.48 -15.68
N ARG A 77 0.73 13.51 -17.00
CA ARG A 77 -0.37 13.23 -17.94
C ARG A 77 -0.65 11.74 -18.14
N ARG A 78 0.26 10.86 -17.68
CA ARG A 78 0.21 9.42 -17.89
C ARG A 78 -0.04 8.65 -16.60
N ILE A 79 -0.20 9.35 -15.49
CA ILE A 79 -0.36 8.74 -14.17
C ILE A 79 -1.63 9.23 -13.49
N GLY A 80 -2.23 8.35 -12.67
CA GLY A 80 -3.15 8.69 -11.61
C GLY A 80 -2.45 8.57 -10.26
N LEU A 81 -2.82 9.42 -9.32
CA LEU A 81 -2.32 9.37 -7.95
C LEU A 81 -3.47 9.54 -6.98
N SER A 82 -3.65 8.57 -6.09
CA SER A 82 -4.43 8.71 -4.87
C SER A 82 -3.45 8.70 -3.70
N GLY A 83 -3.32 9.85 -3.04
CA GLY A 83 -2.38 10.03 -1.94
C GLY A 83 -2.95 9.57 -0.61
N GLN A 84 -2.19 9.72 0.48
CA GLN A 84 -2.61 9.36 1.83
C GLN A 84 -3.85 10.14 2.31
N TYR A 85 -4.01 11.40 1.86
CA TYR A 85 -5.18 12.22 2.14
C TYR A 85 -6.01 12.38 0.86
N ALA A 86 -7.32 12.19 0.99
CA ALA A 86 -8.22 12.38 -0.13
C ALA A 86 -8.18 13.83 -0.67
N ALA A 87 -7.85 13.98 -1.94
CA ALA A 87 -7.79 15.29 -2.62
C ALA A 87 -9.19 15.72 -3.12
N VAL A 88 -10.22 15.54 -2.28
CA VAL A 88 -11.62 15.82 -2.59
C VAL A 88 -12.01 17.15 -1.93
N ASP A 89 -12.62 18.06 -2.70
CA ASP A 89 -13.20 19.28 -2.13
C ASP A 89 -14.49 18.93 -1.37
N GLU A 90 -14.51 19.19 -0.08
CA GLU A 90 -15.60 18.82 0.81
C GLU A 90 -16.90 19.57 0.54
N TYR A 91 -16.86 20.74 -0.07
CA TYR A 91 -18.01 21.56 -0.38
C TYR A 91 -18.66 21.20 -1.72
N LEU A 92 -17.92 20.57 -2.62
CA LEU A 92 -18.44 20.07 -3.89
C LEU A 92 -19.14 18.73 -3.70
N THR A 93 -20.11 18.45 -4.56
CA THR A 93 -20.73 17.12 -4.67
C THR A 93 -19.75 16.10 -5.26
N GLY A 94 -20.05 14.82 -5.12
CA GLY A 94 -19.23 13.77 -5.75
C GLY A 94 -19.10 13.97 -7.25
N PHE A 95 -20.20 14.34 -7.92
CA PHE A 95 -20.20 14.62 -9.35
C PHE A 95 -19.35 15.85 -9.70
N GLU A 96 -19.51 16.95 -8.96
CA GLU A 96 -18.75 18.19 -9.22
C GLU A 96 -17.25 18.01 -9.01
N ASN A 97 -16.83 17.21 -8.03
CA ASN A 97 -15.42 16.86 -7.83
C ASN A 97 -14.84 16.20 -9.07
N LEU A 98 -15.48 15.15 -9.58
CA LEU A 98 -14.98 14.42 -10.76
C LEU A 98 -15.08 15.24 -12.05
N ASP A 99 -16.15 16.03 -12.26
CA ASP A 99 -16.28 16.96 -13.41
C ASP A 99 -15.16 18.02 -13.37
N MET A 100 -14.87 18.59 -12.21
CA MET A 100 -13.78 19.55 -12.02
C MET A 100 -12.43 18.92 -12.39
N ILE A 101 -12.12 17.74 -11.87
CA ILE A 101 -10.87 17.02 -12.19
C ILE A 101 -10.79 16.76 -13.69
N GLY A 102 -11.86 16.29 -14.33
CA GLY A 102 -11.89 16.05 -15.78
C GLY A 102 -11.61 17.32 -16.60
N ARG A 103 -12.11 18.46 -16.16
CA ARG A 103 -11.81 19.76 -16.80
C ARG A 103 -10.35 20.18 -16.58
N LEU A 104 -9.76 19.92 -15.41
CA LEU A 104 -8.35 20.17 -15.14
C LEU A 104 -7.44 19.32 -16.03
N TYR A 105 -7.85 18.11 -16.38
CA TYR A 105 -7.19 17.25 -17.37
C TYR A 105 -7.55 17.58 -18.83
N HIS A 106 -8.29 18.69 -19.08
CA HIS A 106 -8.67 19.17 -20.40
C HIS A 106 -9.51 18.21 -21.25
N LEU A 107 -10.34 17.35 -20.61
CA LEU A 107 -11.24 16.43 -21.30
C LEU A 107 -12.39 17.16 -22.02
N GLY A 108 -12.63 18.44 -21.70
CA GLY A 108 -13.77 19.22 -22.17
C GLY A 108 -15.05 18.90 -21.38
N VAL A 109 -16.02 19.84 -21.46
CA VAL A 109 -17.23 19.81 -20.60
C VAL A 109 -18.06 18.54 -20.76
N LYS A 110 -18.30 18.11 -22.01
CA LYS A 110 -19.15 16.94 -22.29
C LYS A 110 -18.49 15.66 -21.74
N ARG A 111 -17.25 15.41 -22.12
CA ARG A 111 -16.54 14.17 -21.74
C ARG A 111 -16.27 14.12 -20.23
N SER A 112 -15.94 15.26 -19.58
CA SER A 112 -15.77 15.31 -18.11
C SER A 112 -17.03 14.86 -17.40
N ARG A 113 -18.20 15.33 -17.80
CA ARG A 113 -19.49 14.96 -17.21
C ARG A 113 -19.88 13.50 -17.45
N GLU A 114 -19.60 12.98 -18.64
CA GLU A 114 -19.83 11.57 -18.96
C GLU A 114 -18.93 10.70 -18.08
N ARG A 115 -17.63 11.02 -18.05
CA ARG A 115 -16.64 10.27 -17.26
C ARG A 115 -16.94 10.32 -15.76
N ALA A 116 -17.36 11.46 -15.23
CA ALA A 116 -17.79 11.58 -13.84
C ALA A 116 -18.91 10.61 -13.48
N ARG A 117 -19.94 10.47 -14.35
CA ARG A 117 -21.04 9.52 -14.12
C ARG A 117 -20.58 8.07 -14.24
N GLU A 118 -19.76 7.73 -15.25
CA GLU A 118 -19.17 6.40 -15.42
C GLU A 118 -18.43 5.97 -14.14
N LEU A 119 -17.59 6.87 -13.60
CA LEU A 119 -16.80 6.57 -12.41
C LEU A 119 -17.67 6.48 -11.15
N LEU A 120 -18.62 7.39 -10.96
CA LEU A 120 -19.55 7.29 -9.82
C LEU A 120 -20.27 5.94 -9.81
N ALA A 121 -20.71 5.47 -10.99
CA ALA A 121 -21.33 4.15 -11.14
C ALA A 121 -20.35 3.03 -10.79
N SER A 122 -19.14 3.04 -11.37
CA SER A 122 -18.12 2.00 -11.14
C SER A 122 -17.71 1.90 -9.67
N PHE A 123 -17.76 3.04 -8.94
CA PHE A 123 -17.37 3.12 -7.53
C PHE A 123 -18.57 3.02 -6.56
N ARG A 124 -19.77 2.70 -7.04
CA ARG A 124 -21.01 2.58 -6.24
C ARG A 124 -21.30 3.85 -5.44
N LEU A 125 -21.17 5.02 -6.10
CA LEU A 125 -21.40 6.34 -5.51
C LEU A 125 -22.55 7.11 -6.17
N GLU A 126 -23.35 6.47 -7.05
CA GLU A 126 -24.43 7.11 -7.81
C GLU A 126 -25.46 7.74 -6.88
N ASP A 127 -25.92 7.01 -5.86
CA ASP A 127 -26.95 7.50 -4.91
C ASP A 127 -26.49 8.71 -4.09
N ALA A 128 -25.17 8.93 -4.05
CA ALA A 128 -24.56 10.05 -3.32
C ALA A 128 -24.01 11.14 -4.26
N ALA A 129 -24.13 10.96 -5.58
CA ALA A 129 -23.49 11.81 -6.59
C ALA A 129 -23.74 13.31 -6.39
N ASP A 130 -24.96 13.68 -6.02
CA ASP A 130 -25.41 15.07 -5.88
C ASP A 130 -25.35 15.59 -4.44
N ARG A 131 -24.77 14.82 -3.51
CA ARG A 131 -24.56 15.25 -2.13
C ARG A 131 -23.15 15.85 -1.95
N PRO A 132 -22.97 16.88 -1.13
CA PRO A 132 -21.66 17.41 -0.78
C PRO A 132 -20.76 16.32 -0.16
N SER A 133 -19.50 16.21 -0.61
CA SER A 133 -18.61 15.14 -0.21
C SER A 133 -18.24 15.16 1.29
N LYS A 134 -18.42 16.30 1.99
CA LYS A 134 -18.33 16.39 3.46
C LYS A 134 -19.32 15.46 4.19
N THR A 135 -20.42 15.06 3.53
CA THR A 135 -21.43 14.16 4.08
C THR A 135 -21.14 12.69 3.81
N TYR A 136 -20.04 12.40 3.10
CA TYR A 136 -19.63 11.04 2.77
C TYR A 136 -18.97 10.37 3.99
N SER A 137 -19.11 9.05 4.09
CA SER A 137 -18.29 8.27 5.02
C SER A 137 -16.81 8.31 4.60
N GLY A 138 -15.89 7.91 5.47
CA GLY A 138 -14.48 7.80 5.14
C GLY A 138 -14.24 6.94 3.89
N GLY A 139 -14.85 5.76 3.82
CA GLY A 139 -14.78 4.87 2.67
C GLY A 139 -15.36 5.47 1.39
N MET A 140 -16.46 6.22 1.48
CA MET A 140 -17.01 6.91 0.31
C MET A 140 -16.07 8.00 -0.20
N ARG A 141 -15.48 8.80 0.71
CA ARG A 141 -14.48 9.82 0.32
C ARG A 141 -13.26 9.20 -0.32
N ARG A 142 -12.78 8.07 0.22
CA ARG A 142 -11.63 7.35 -0.33
C ARG A 142 -11.92 6.78 -1.73
N ARG A 143 -13.10 6.21 -1.94
CA ARG A 143 -13.55 5.76 -3.27
C ARG A 143 -13.68 6.93 -4.26
N LEU A 144 -14.18 8.07 -3.83
CA LEU A 144 -14.27 9.26 -4.67
C LEU A 144 -12.88 9.80 -5.05
N ASP A 145 -11.92 9.79 -4.13
CA ASP A 145 -10.52 10.17 -4.38
C ASP A 145 -9.86 9.26 -5.42
N LEU A 146 -10.02 7.94 -5.25
CA LEU A 146 -9.52 6.97 -6.23
C LEU A 146 -10.21 7.15 -7.60
N ALA A 147 -11.52 7.40 -7.63
CA ALA A 147 -12.22 7.73 -8.86
C ALA A 147 -11.64 8.98 -9.53
N GLY A 148 -11.25 9.99 -8.73
CA GLY A 148 -10.57 11.19 -9.22
C GLY A 148 -9.24 10.88 -9.91
N ALA A 149 -8.45 9.97 -9.36
CA ALA A 149 -7.18 9.54 -9.97
C ALA A 149 -7.38 8.85 -11.34
N LEU A 150 -8.58 8.31 -11.59
CA LEU A 150 -8.95 7.58 -12.82
C LEU A 150 -9.66 8.42 -13.89
N VAL A 151 -9.95 9.68 -13.60
CA VAL A 151 -10.71 10.53 -14.53
C VAL A 151 -10.04 10.63 -15.89
N ALA A 152 -8.72 10.76 -15.92
CA ALA A 152 -7.93 10.88 -17.15
C ALA A 152 -7.63 9.53 -17.85
N ASP A 153 -8.13 8.41 -17.31
CA ASP A 153 -7.86 7.06 -17.81
C ASP A 153 -6.36 6.75 -17.94
N PRO A 154 -5.58 6.92 -16.87
CA PRO A 154 -4.13 6.79 -16.93
C PRO A 154 -3.71 5.32 -17.03
N PRO A 155 -2.63 4.99 -17.81
CA PRO A 155 -2.11 3.63 -17.88
C PRO A 155 -1.40 3.18 -16.60
N ILE A 156 -1.02 4.09 -15.73
CA ILE A 156 -0.31 3.80 -14.47
C ILE A 156 -0.98 4.55 -13.32
N ILE A 157 -1.21 3.84 -12.21
CA ILE A 157 -1.81 4.40 -11.00
C ILE A 157 -0.89 4.18 -9.81
N PHE A 158 -0.75 5.22 -9.01
CA PHE A 158 -0.09 5.17 -7.71
C PHE A 158 -1.12 5.28 -6.60
N LEU A 159 -1.12 4.31 -5.69
CA LEU A 159 -1.97 4.30 -4.50
C LEU A 159 -1.08 4.34 -3.24
N ASP A 160 -1.15 5.45 -2.52
CA ASP A 160 -0.38 5.60 -1.28
C ASP A 160 -1.30 5.31 -0.08
N GLU A 161 -1.15 4.11 0.49
CA GLU A 161 -1.93 3.57 1.61
C GLU A 161 -3.46 3.69 1.40
N PRO A 162 -4.04 3.05 0.37
CA PRO A 162 -5.41 3.30 -0.07
C PRO A 162 -6.48 2.89 0.95
N THR A 163 -6.17 2.00 1.88
CA THR A 163 -7.14 1.45 2.85
C THR A 163 -6.94 1.94 4.28
N THR A 164 -5.93 2.78 4.52
CA THR A 164 -5.67 3.33 5.84
C THR A 164 -6.86 4.13 6.36
N GLY A 165 -7.28 3.84 7.60
CA GLY A 165 -8.42 4.48 8.26
C GLY A 165 -9.79 3.99 7.81
N LEU A 166 -9.86 2.92 7.00
CA LEU A 166 -11.11 2.27 6.65
C LEU A 166 -11.43 1.14 7.62
N ASP A 167 -12.71 0.93 7.88
CA ASP A 167 -13.20 -0.25 8.57
C ASP A 167 -13.00 -1.54 7.72
N PRO A 168 -13.08 -2.74 8.28
CA PRO A 168 -12.82 -3.98 7.54
C PRO A 168 -13.69 -4.12 6.28
N ARG A 169 -14.96 -3.71 6.35
CA ARG A 169 -15.85 -3.73 5.19
C ARG A 169 -15.40 -2.75 4.10
N GLY A 170 -15.02 -1.53 4.48
CA GLY A 170 -14.50 -0.53 3.56
C GLY A 170 -13.20 -0.97 2.89
N ARG A 171 -12.32 -1.70 3.60
CA ARG A 171 -11.12 -2.31 3.02
C ARG A 171 -11.47 -3.32 1.94
N THR A 172 -12.36 -4.28 2.24
CA THR A 172 -12.80 -5.28 1.24
C THR A 172 -13.42 -4.64 0.00
N GLU A 173 -14.30 -3.65 0.18
CA GLU A 173 -14.90 -2.91 -0.94
C GLU A 173 -13.85 -2.18 -1.79
N MET A 174 -12.80 -1.63 -1.16
CA MET A 174 -11.69 -0.98 -1.87
C MET A 174 -10.83 -1.98 -2.65
N TRP A 175 -10.53 -3.14 -2.07
CA TRP A 175 -9.78 -4.21 -2.74
C TRP A 175 -10.50 -4.72 -3.99
N GLU A 176 -11.83 -4.93 -3.92
CA GLU A 176 -12.64 -5.28 -5.10
C GLU A 176 -12.50 -4.24 -6.22
N VAL A 177 -12.52 -2.96 -5.87
CA VAL A 177 -12.33 -1.87 -6.84
C VAL A 177 -10.94 -1.94 -7.48
N ILE A 178 -9.88 -2.10 -6.67
CA ILE A 178 -8.51 -2.20 -7.17
C ILE A 178 -8.34 -3.42 -8.08
N GLN A 179 -8.85 -4.58 -7.69
CA GLN A 179 -8.80 -5.80 -8.51
C GLN A 179 -9.48 -5.61 -9.88
N ASN A 180 -10.64 -4.94 -9.91
CA ASN A 180 -11.32 -4.63 -11.17
C ASN A 180 -10.51 -3.71 -12.09
N LEU A 181 -9.77 -2.74 -11.53
CA LEU A 181 -8.88 -1.86 -12.29
C LEU A 181 -7.71 -2.63 -12.93
N VAL A 182 -7.11 -3.52 -12.17
CA VAL A 182 -6.00 -4.37 -12.63
C VAL A 182 -6.46 -5.33 -13.71
N ALA A 183 -7.63 -5.96 -13.54
CA ALA A 183 -8.24 -6.81 -14.56
C ALA A 183 -8.47 -6.07 -15.89
N GLY A 184 -8.61 -4.74 -15.87
CA GLY A 184 -8.64 -3.86 -17.02
C GLY A 184 -7.29 -3.59 -17.70
N GLY A 185 -6.18 -4.13 -17.16
CA GLY A 185 -4.82 -3.96 -17.70
C GLY A 185 -4.06 -2.73 -17.19
N THR A 186 -4.57 -2.04 -16.18
CA THR A 186 -3.89 -0.89 -15.57
C THR A 186 -2.69 -1.35 -14.74
N THR A 187 -1.54 -0.68 -14.90
CA THR A 187 -0.37 -0.91 -14.05
C THR A 187 -0.54 -0.18 -12.73
N LEU A 188 -0.23 -0.83 -11.62
CA LEU A 188 -0.41 -0.28 -10.29
C LEU A 188 0.86 -0.35 -9.44
N LEU A 189 1.20 0.74 -8.77
CA LEU A 189 2.12 0.74 -7.64
C LEU A 189 1.32 1.11 -6.39
N LEU A 190 1.27 0.16 -5.45
CA LEU A 190 0.53 0.25 -4.20
C LEU A 190 1.51 0.32 -3.04
N THR A 191 1.39 1.32 -2.16
CA THR A 191 2.09 1.27 -0.87
C THR A 191 1.14 0.82 0.21
N THR A 192 1.62 0.00 1.12
CA THR A 192 0.83 -0.45 2.27
C THR A 192 1.71 -0.83 3.45
N GLN A 193 1.15 -0.79 4.63
CA GLN A 193 1.68 -1.43 5.83
C GLN A 193 0.91 -2.71 6.19
N TYR A 194 -0.21 -2.97 5.51
CA TYR A 194 -1.06 -4.13 5.74
C TYR A 194 -0.59 -5.29 4.86
N LEU A 195 -0.15 -6.35 5.50
CA LEU A 195 0.39 -7.55 4.83
C LEU A 195 -0.68 -8.29 4.04
N GLU A 196 -1.90 -8.34 4.57
CA GLU A 196 -3.07 -8.93 3.91
C GLU A 196 -3.40 -8.22 2.58
N GLU A 197 -3.27 -6.88 2.54
CA GLU A 197 -3.47 -6.10 1.32
C GLU A 197 -2.44 -6.43 0.25
N ALA A 198 -1.15 -6.52 0.64
CA ALA A 198 -0.08 -6.90 -0.28
C ALA A 198 -0.27 -8.34 -0.80
N ASP A 199 -0.62 -9.29 0.09
CA ASP A 199 -0.87 -10.69 -0.26
C ASP A 199 -2.03 -10.87 -1.26
N LEU A 200 -3.08 -10.06 -1.10
CA LEU A 200 -4.30 -10.15 -1.92
C LEU A 200 -4.19 -9.46 -3.28
N LEU A 201 -3.46 -8.35 -3.35
CA LEU A 201 -3.50 -7.45 -4.50
C LEU A 201 -2.23 -7.46 -5.36
N ALA A 202 -1.06 -7.77 -4.80
CA ALA A 202 0.20 -7.60 -5.49
C ALA A 202 0.62 -8.85 -6.26
N ASP A 203 1.06 -8.68 -7.51
CA ASP A 203 1.73 -9.71 -8.29
C ASP A 203 3.18 -9.89 -7.82
N ASP A 204 3.84 -8.79 -7.43
CA ASP A 204 5.17 -8.77 -6.85
C ASP A 204 5.20 -7.81 -5.66
N ILE A 205 5.97 -8.14 -4.64
CA ILE A 205 6.07 -7.37 -3.39
C ILE A 205 7.52 -6.96 -3.19
N VAL A 206 7.74 -5.70 -2.91
CA VAL A 206 9.01 -5.16 -2.46
C VAL A 206 8.87 -4.76 -1.00
N VAL A 207 9.66 -5.39 -0.13
CA VAL A 207 9.73 -5.04 1.29
C VAL A 207 10.83 -4.00 1.48
N ILE A 208 10.44 -2.83 2.00
CA ILE A 208 11.36 -1.72 2.27
C ILE A 208 11.43 -1.46 3.77
N ASP A 209 12.64 -1.29 4.29
CA ASP A 209 12.90 -0.85 5.65
C ASP A 209 14.10 0.10 5.71
N HIS A 210 14.00 1.16 6.52
CA HIS A 210 15.04 2.19 6.66
C HIS A 210 15.62 2.69 5.32
N GLY A 211 14.75 2.87 4.31
CA GLY A 211 15.12 3.38 2.99
C GLY A 211 15.82 2.37 2.08
N LYS A 212 15.87 1.09 2.44
CA LYS A 212 16.47 0.00 1.65
C LYS A 212 15.48 -1.09 1.34
N ILE A 213 15.60 -1.67 0.16
CA ILE A 213 14.88 -2.90 -0.17
C ILE A 213 15.58 -4.06 0.55
N ILE A 214 14.82 -4.77 1.38
CA ILE A 214 15.31 -5.91 2.17
C ILE A 214 14.85 -7.26 1.61
N ALA A 215 13.75 -7.29 0.85
CA ALA A 215 13.29 -8.47 0.13
C ALA A 215 12.43 -8.07 -1.07
N GLN A 216 12.37 -8.95 -2.08
CA GLN A 216 11.50 -8.81 -3.24
C GLN A 216 11.10 -10.18 -3.77
N GLY A 217 9.87 -10.30 -4.27
CA GLY A 217 9.32 -11.49 -4.92
C GLY A 217 7.80 -11.55 -4.81
N THR A 218 7.21 -12.60 -5.36
CA THR A 218 5.79 -12.89 -5.16
C THR A 218 5.51 -13.21 -3.68
N ALA A 219 4.27 -13.07 -3.24
CA ALA A 219 3.88 -13.43 -1.88
C ALA A 219 4.34 -14.86 -1.51
N ASP A 220 4.15 -15.82 -2.41
CA ASP A 220 4.57 -17.21 -2.20
C ASP A 220 6.10 -17.35 -2.11
N GLN A 221 6.87 -16.65 -2.94
CA GLN A 221 8.33 -16.65 -2.87
C GLN A 221 8.84 -16.10 -1.55
N LEU A 222 8.26 -15.00 -1.08
CA LEU A 222 8.62 -14.40 0.20
C LEU A 222 8.27 -15.33 1.37
N LYS A 223 7.09 -15.94 1.36
CA LYS A 223 6.67 -16.92 2.38
C LYS A 223 7.59 -18.13 2.42
N MET A 224 8.08 -18.62 1.28
CA MET A 224 9.03 -19.73 1.22
C MET A 224 10.40 -19.41 1.83
N GLN A 225 10.84 -18.12 1.82
CA GLN A 225 12.13 -17.71 2.41
C GLN A 225 12.17 -17.88 3.94
N VAL A 226 11.03 -17.80 4.62
CA VAL A 226 10.94 -17.86 6.09
C VAL A 226 10.76 -19.28 6.60
N GLY A 227 10.56 -20.22 5.72
CA GLY A 227 10.39 -21.63 6.02
C GLY A 227 9.19 -22.22 5.32
N GLY A 228 9.20 -23.53 5.20
CA GLY A 228 8.11 -24.28 4.58
C GLY A 228 6.85 -24.30 5.44
N GLU A 229 5.90 -25.11 5.01
CA GLU A 229 4.70 -25.44 5.75
C GLU A 229 5.04 -25.90 7.19
N ARG A 230 4.27 -25.47 8.18
CA ARG A 230 4.47 -25.81 9.58
C ARG A 230 3.28 -26.58 10.11
N LEU A 231 3.54 -27.61 10.92
CA LEU A 231 2.52 -28.24 11.73
C LEU A 231 2.36 -27.42 13.00
N GLU A 232 1.15 -26.93 13.27
CA GLU A 232 0.76 -26.30 14.51
C GLU A 232 -0.13 -27.28 15.29
N LEU A 233 0.25 -27.57 16.52
CA LEU A 233 -0.44 -28.52 17.39
C LEU A 233 -0.70 -27.87 18.74
N THR A 234 -1.95 -27.87 19.21
CA THR A 234 -2.31 -27.41 20.56
C THR A 234 -2.69 -28.62 21.42
N VAL A 235 -1.89 -28.88 22.47
CA VAL A 235 -2.20 -29.97 23.41
C VAL A 235 -3.27 -29.56 24.40
N ARG A 236 -4.09 -30.56 24.83
CA ARG A 236 -5.13 -30.34 25.80
C ARG A 236 -4.59 -30.10 27.21
N ASP A 237 -3.59 -30.88 27.62
CA ASP A 237 -2.95 -30.78 28.91
C ASP A 237 -1.57 -30.13 28.75
N PRO A 238 -1.32 -28.95 29.38
CA PRO A 238 -0.01 -28.30 29.34
C PRO A 238 1.15 -29.21 29.79
N ALA A 239 0.88 -30.15 30.70
CA ALA A 239 1.91 -31.07 31.21
C ALA A 239 2.45 -32.03 30.12
N THR A 240 1.68 -32.28 29.06
CA THR A 240 2.07 -33.16 27.96
C THR A 240 2.82 -32.46 26.83
N LEU A 241 3.00 -31.14 26.89
CA LEU A 241 3.59 -30.34 25.81
C LEU A 241 5.05 -30.76 25.50
N LEU A 242 5.85 -31.01 26.53
CA LEU A 242 7.24 -31.46 26.35
C LEU A 242 7.30 -32.88 25.78
N ALA A 243 6.45 -33.80 26.27
CA ALA A 243 6.35 -35.15 25.74
C ALA A 243 5.91 -35.16 24.27
N ALA A 244 4.94 -34.31 23.91
CA ALA A 244 4.54 -34.13 22.52
C ALA A 244 5.70 -33.63 21.64
N ARG A 245 6.50 -32.69 22.12
CA ARG A 245 7.67 -32.23 21.39
C ARG A 245 8.69 -33.36 21.16
N GLU A 246 9.06 -34.10 22.20
CA GLU A 246 10.03 -35.19 22.11
C GLU A 246 9.57 -36.31 21.16
N LEU A 247 8.26 -36.59 21.14
CA LEU A 247 7.65 -37.55 20.23
C LEU A 247 7.69 -37.11 18.78
N LEU A 248 7.42 -35.82 18.51
CA LEU A 248 7.23 -35.30 17.15
C LEU A 248 8.50 -34.74 16.53
N GLU A 249 9.52 -34.36 17.32
CA GLU A 249 10.77 -33.78 16.82
C GLU A 249 11.48 -34.68 15.78
N PRO A 250 11.44 -36.02 15.84
CA PRO A 250 11.99 -36.90 14.80
C PRO A 250 11.23 -36.88 13.48
N LEU A 251 9.95 -36.49 13.47
CA LEU A 251 9.11 -36.44 12.28
C LEU A 251 9.27 -35.12 11.50
N GLY A 252 9.83 -34.10 12.15
CA GLY A 252 9.98 -32.74 11.57
C GLY A 252 11.33 -32.52 10.93
N VAL A 253 11.42 -31.49 10.08
CA VAL A 253 12.66 -31.03 9.46
C VAL A 253 13.20 -29.84 10.25
N GLY A 254 13.58 -30.06 11.51
CA GLY A 254 14.15 -29.02 12.36
C GLY A 254 13.63 -29.04 13.79
N LYS A 255 14.06 -28.04 14.59
CA LYS A 255 13.63 -27.94 15.98
C LYS A 255 12.20 -27.42 16.08
N ALA A 256 11.40 -28.09 16.90
CA ALA A 256 10.05 -27.65 17.23
C ALA A 256 10.09 -26.42 18.16
N GLY A 257 9.40 -25.36 17.76
CA GLY A 257 9.11 -24.21 18.64
C GLY A 257 8.02 -24.53 19.64
N LEU A 258 8.14 -24.01 20.87
CA LEU A 258 7.15 -24.17 21.93
C LEU A 258 6.59 -22.81 22.33
N ASP A 259 5.27 -22.70 22.39
CA ASP A 259 4.56 -21.61 23.05
C ASP A 259 3.82 -22.20 24.27
N GLU A 260 4.46 -22.09 25.45
CA GLU A 260 3.92 -22.63 26.70
C GLU A 260 2.61 -21.91 27.10
N GLY A 261 2.48 -20.61 26.80
CA GLY A 261 1.30 -19.81 27.12
C GLY A 261 0.08 -20.25 26.35
N ARG A 262 0.26 -20.63 25.09
CA ARG A 262 -0.80 -21.14 24.21
C ARG A 262 -0.90 -22.67 24.19
N ARG A 263 0.00 -23.36 24.86
CA ARG A 263 0.11 -24.84 24.84
C ARG A 263 0.33 -25.38 23.42
N THR A 264 1.03 -24.61 22.58
CA THR A 264 1.16 -24.86 21.15
C THR A 264 2.58 -25.28 20.81
N LEU A 265 2.70 -26.27 19.93
CA LEU A 265 3.93 -26.74 19.33
C LEU A 265 3.90 -26.38 17.85
N LEU A 266 4.96 -25.73 17.38
CA LEU A 266 5.17 -25.36 15.99
C LEU A 266 6.33 -26.17 15.43
N MET A 267 6.10 -27.02 14.45
CA MET A 267 7.09 -27.88 13.85
C MET A 267 7.19 -27.63 12.35
N PRO A 268 8.41 -27.38 11.82
CA PRO A 268 8.59 -27.32 10.36
C PRO A 268 8.16 -28.63 9.71
N ASN A 269 7.35 -28.55 8.66
CA ASN A 269 6.84 -29.70 7.94
C ASN A 269 7.25 -29.66 6.46
N SER A 270 7.83 -30.74 5.96
CA SER A 270 8.14 -30.91 4.53
C SER A 270 7.35 -32.06 3.86
N GLY A 271 6.57 -32.80 4.64
CA GLY A 271 5.84 -34.00 4.16
C GLY A 271 4.34 -33.76 3.92
N GLY A 272 3.84 -32.53 4.06
CA GLY A 272 2.44 -32.20 3.82
C GLY A 272 1.47 -32.99 4.70
N ALA A 273 0.33 -33.36 4.13
CA ALA A 273 -0.75 -34.06 4.85
C ALA A 273 -0.39 -35.46 5.37
N GLN A 274 0.67 -36.08 4.82
CA GLN A 274 1.10 -37.41 5.28
C GLN A 274 1.67 -37.34 6.69
N VAL A 275 2.53 -36.34 6.96
CA VAL A 275 3.10 -36.12 8.30
C VAL A 275 2.01 -35.82 9.31
N LEU A 276 0.96 -35.05 8.93
CA LEU A 276 -0.17 -34.83 9.82
C LEU A 276 -0.85 -36.13 10.28
N THR A 277 -0.99 -37.10 9.37
CA THR A 277 -1.61 -38.39 9.70
C THR A 277 -0.71 -39.22 10.64
N GLU A 278 0.60 -39.19 10.45
CA GLU A 278 1.56 -39.87 11.34
C GLU A 278 1.56 -39.22 12.73
N VAL A 279 1.64 -37.90 12.78
CA VAL A 279 1.59 -37.13 14.03
C VAL A 279 0.34 -37.43 14.86
N LEU A 280 -0.82 -37.45 14.22
CA LEU A 280 -2.11 -37.75 14.91
C LEU A 280 -2.09 -39.16 15.50
N ARG A 281 -1.55 -40.16 14.77
CA ARG A 281 -1.47 -41.54 15.24
C ARG A 281 -0.50 -41.67 16.43
N ASP A 282 0.67 -41.10 16.32
CA ASP A 282 1.71 -41.19 17.35
C ASP A 282 1.27 -40.51 18.65
N LEU A 283 0.55 -39.38 18.56
CA LEU A 283 -0.03 -38.71 19.72
C LEU A 283 -1.16 -39.51 20.38
N ASP A 284 -2.03 -40.16 19.59
CA ASP A 284 -3.09 -41.01 20.08
C ASP A 284 -2.49 -42.25 20.78
N ASP A 285 -1.51 -42.91 20.18
CA ASP A 285 -0.77 -44.05 20.74
C ASP A 285 -0.05 -43.69 22.07
N ALA A 286 0.44 -42.45 22.19
CA ALA A 286 1.05 -41.92 23.41
C ALA A 286 0.03 -41.41 24.45
N GLY A 287 -1.26 -41.42 24.15
CA GLY A 287 -2.31 -40.91 25.02
C GLY A 287 -2.29 -39.40 25.22
N ILE A 288 -1.68 -38.64 24.30
CA ILE A 288 -1.60 -37.19 24.35
C ILE A 288 -2.82 -36.56 23.67
N GLY A 289 -3.70 -35.98 24.50
CA GLY A 289 -4.89 -35.30 23.99
C GLY A 289 -4.59 -33.99 23.27
N ILE A 290 -5.25 -33.78 22.12
CA ILE A 290 -5.13 -32.59 21.30
C ILE A 290 -6.43 -31.79 21.36
N ASP A 291 -6.32 -30.45 21.35
CA ASP A 291 -7.44 -29.52 21.19
C ASP A 291 -7.54 -29.01 19.75
N ASP A 292 -6.39 -28.78 19.09
CA ASP A 292 -6.33 -28.33 17.70
C ASP A 292 -5.05 -28.82 17.02
N VAL A 293 -5.15 -29.08 15.70
CA VAL A 293 -4.00 -29.45 14.86
C VAL A 293 -4.24 -28.99 13.45
N GLY A 294 -3.22 -28.40 12.82
CA GLY A 294 -3.32 -27.94 11.44
C GLY A 294 -1.96 -27.75 10.77
N LEU A 295 -1.98 -27.80 9.45
CA LEU A 295 -0.86 -27.38 8.63
C LEU A 295 -1.02 -25.91 8.35
N ARG A 296 -0.08 -25.12 8.81
CA ARG A 296 -0.03 -23.68 8.52
C ARG A 296 1.07 -23.37 7.54
N ARG A 297 0.72 -22.59 6.53
CA ARG A 297 1.70 -21.96 5.65
C ARG A 297 2.17 -20.65 6.30
N PRO A 298 3.45 -20.29 6.15
CA PRO A 298 3.92 -19.00 6.59
C PRO A 298 3.05 -17.87 6.03
N THR A 299 2.81 -16.87 6.84
CA THR A 299 2.14 -15.65 6.43
C THR A 299 3.17 -14.61 6.01
N LEU A 300 2.76 -13.52 5.38
CA LEU A 300 3.65 -12.38 5.16
C LEU A 300 4.06 -11.71 6.48
N ASP A 301 3.27 -11.88 7.58
CA ASP A 301 3.66 -11.44 8.94
C ASP A 301 4.91 -12.16 9.43
N ASP A 302 4.98 -13.49 9.22
CA ASP A 302 6.17 -14.27 9.56
C ASP A 302 7.39 -13.80 8.76
N VAL A 303 7.19 -13.46 7.48
CA VAL A 303 8.24 -12.90 6.61
C VAL A 303 8.72 -11.58 7.17
N PHE A 304 7.80 -10.66 7.41
CA PHE A 304 8.10 -9.32 7.87
C PHE A 304 8.84 -9.35 9.22
N LEU A 305 8.33 -10.14 10.18
CA LEU A 305 8.95 -10.32 11.49
C LEU A 305 10.38 -10.89 11.40
N SER A 306 10.60 -11.86 10.49
CA SER A 306 11.91 -12.47 10.33
C SER A 306 12.94 -11.52 9.69
N LEU A 307 12.50 -10.61 8.82
CA LEU A 307 13.35 -9.68 8.09
C LEU A 307 13.64 -8.39 8.87
N THR A 308 12.65 -7.88 9.61
CA THR A 308 12.74 -6.58 10.30
C THR A 308 12.97 -6.71 11.80
N GLY A 309 12.66 -7.86 12.41
CA GLY A 309 12.66 -8.05 13.87
C GLY A 309 11.50 -7.31 14.58
N HIS A 310 10.58 -6.72 13.86
CA HIS A 310 9.42 -6.00 14.39
C HIS A 310 8.11 -6.70 14.03
N VAL A 311 7.16 -6.73 14.97
CA VAL A 311 5.79 -7.18 14.69
C VAL A 311 5.11 -6.09 13.86
N SER A 312 4.33 -6.47 12.82
CA SER A 312 3.52 -5.53 12.07
C SER A 312 2.52 -4.83 13.00
N GLU A 313 2.43 -3.49 12.88
CA GLU A 313 1.53 -2.67 13.71
C GLU A 313 0.07 -2.85 13.25
N GLU A 314 -0.53 -4.02 13.46
CA GLU A 314 -1.94 -4.22 13.10
C GLU A 314 -2.95 -3.66 14.12
N ASP A 315 -2.57 -3.43 15.39
CA ASP A 315 -3.51 -2.97 16.43
C ASP A 315 -2.85 -2.10 17.52
N GLY A 316 -2.42 -0.89 17.15
CA GLY A 316 -2.03 0.12 18.12
C GLY A 316 -2.86 1.41 17.99
N PRO A 317 -3.21 2.13 19.08
CA PRO A 317 -3.93 3.39 18.97
C PRO A 317 -3.10 4.41 18.20
N GLN A 318 -3.67 4.93 17.11
CA GLN A 318 -3.10 5.98 16.27
C GLN A 318 -3.07 7.32 17.04
N ASP A 319 -2.02 7.55 17.81
CA ASP A 319 -1.73 8.89 18.38
C ASP A 319 -0.23 9.17 18.28
N ALA A 320 0.23 9.55 17.09
CA ALA A 320 1.41 10.39 16.93
C ALA A 320 1.31 11.14 15.59
N ARG A 321 0.85 12.37 15.63
CA ARG A 321 1.08 13.33 14.53
C ARG A 321 2.59 13.42 14.28
N PRO A 322 3.06 13.27 13.03
CA PRO A 322 4.44 13.62 12.71
C PRO A 322 4.66 15.12 12.92
N PRO A 323 5.87 15.55 13.29
CA PRO A 323 6.17 16.97 13.51
C PRO A 323 5.98 17.75 12.20
N ASP A 324 5.24 18.84 12.30
CA ASP A 324 4.84 19.83 11.32
C ASP A 324 5.65 19.87 10.00
N ASP A 325 5.02 19.41 8.93
CA ASP A 325 5.35 19.88 7.57
C ASP A 325 4.87 21.34 7.48
N PRO A 326 5.72 22.28 7.07
CA PRO A 326 5.28 23.65 6.89
C PRO A 326 4.22 23.73 5.79
N PRO A 327 3.14 24.52 5.97
CA PRO A 327 2.09 24.66 4.99
C PRO A 327 2.67 25.14 3.65
N PRO A 328 2.11 24.71 2.50
CA PRO A 328 2.55 25.15 1.20
C PRO A 328 2.47 26.68 1.13
N ALA A 329 3.58 27.34 0.74
CA ALA A 329 3.70 28.76 0.64
C ALA A 329 2.55 29.32 -0.21
N ALA A 330 1.75 30.22 0.38
CA ALA A 330 0.72 30.95 -0.32
C ALA A 330 1.32 31.71 -1.51
N PRO A 331 0.64 31.77 -2.67
CA PRO A 331 1.14 32.52 -3.81
C PRO A 331 1.29 33.98 -3.44
N THR A 332 2.51 34.49 -3.53
CA THR A 332 2.81 35.91 -3.33
C THR A 332 2.02 36.73 -4.33
N ALA A 333 1.07 37.49 -3.84
CA ALA A 333 0.37 38.50 -4.62
C ALA A 333 1.39 39.51 -5.15
N ARG A 334 1.66 39.49 -6.46
CA ARG A 334 2.44 40.50 -7.14
C ARG A 334 1.77 41.86 -6.95
N GLY A 335 2.55 42.82 -6.45
CA GLY A 335 2.15 44.14 -6.10
C GLY A 335 1.40 44.87 -7.22
N ARG A 336 0.29 45.47 -6.85
CA ARG A 336 -0.35 46.50 -7.65
C ARG A 336 0.58 47.72 -7.67
N HIS A 337 1.03 48.13 -8.85
CA HIS A 337 1.64 49.42 -9.10
C HIS A 337 0.66 50.52 -8.65
N ALA A 338 1.06 51.30 -7.67
CA ALA A 338 0.43 52.56 -7.35
C ALA A 338 0.78 53.56 -8.44
N ALA A 339 -0.19 53.97 -9.22
CA ALA A 339 -0.08 55.16 -10.07
C ALA A 339 -0.20 56.38 -9.18
N SER A 340 0.83 57.21 -9.16
CA SER A 340 0.85 58.51 -8.52
C SER A 340 0.05 59.52 -9.36
N ASP A 341 -1.09 59.95 -8.88
CA ASP A 341 -1.73 61.16 -9.39
C ASP A 341 -1.11 62.39 -8.71
N ALA A 342 -0.39 63.14 -9.48
CA ALA A 342 -0.01 64.50 -9.18
C ALA A 342 -1.12 65.40 -9.75
N SER A 343 -1.95 65.99 -8.91
CA SER A 343 -2.82 67.11 -9.27
C SER A 343 -2.28 68.36 -8.63
N SER A 344 -1.84 69.24 -9.51
CA SER A 344 -1.42 70.59 -9.23
C SER A 344 -2.61 71.49 -8.87
N THR A 345 -2.35 72.30 -7.90
CA THR A 345 -3.03 73.53 -7.48
C THR A 345 -3.15 74.58 -8.57
N GLY A 346 -4.24 75.37 -8.50
CA GLY A 346 -4.44 76.62 -9.18
C GLY A 346 -5.85 77.14 -8.90
N GLY A 347 -6.01 78.04 -8.20
CA GLY A 347 -6.22 79.28 -7.67
C GLY A 347 -7.13 80.17 -8.54
N ALA A 348 -8.25 80.61 -8.00
CA ALA A 348 -8.83 81.95 -7.98
C ALA A 348 -10.21 81.89 -7.36
#